data_a7c354f6e33b719152582d22f8590b0e
#
_entry.id   a7c354f6e33b719152582d22f8590b0e
#
_cell.length_a   1.000
_cell.length_b   1.000
_cell.length_c   1.000
_cell.angle_alpha   90.00
_cell.angle_beta   90.00
_cell.angle_gamma   90.00
#
_symmetry.space_group_name_H-M   'P 1'
#
loop_
_entity.id
_entity.type
_entity.pdbx_description
1 polymer ?
#
loop_
_entity_poly.entity_id
_entity_poly.type
_entity_poly.pdbx_seq_one_letter_code
_entity_poly.pdbx_strand_id
1 'polypeptide(L)'
;SSFTYQYTPCWRYHVGGVMVERKLALGWEENTAAALYTVENRSGRPCTLEIVPQLKFAPKEDALKKPDKTFRFENGKVTSGGETMYVFTDAALAARPVQWEKLHYTADEKDGRPAFGYAASCFSITRTVEAGETAQFEVVFFTGETAASGTELLRQQEMRLAALEKKAGFADPAASQLAAAADAFIARRASTNGKTILAGYP
;
A
#
# COMPACT_ATOMS: atom_id res chain seq x y z
N SER A 1 5.40 -17.68 4.79
CA SER A 1 4.73 -16.60 4.04
C SER A 1 4.80 -16.90 2.54
N SER A 2 3.81 -16.46 1.79
CA SER A 2 3.78 -16.55 0.33
C SER A 2 3.39 -15.19 -0.27
N PHE A 3 3.77 -14.99 -1.53
CA PHE A 3 3.41 -13.82 -2.33
C PHE A 3 2.85 -14.29 -3.66
N THR A 4 1.77 -13.69 -4.10
CA THR A 4 1.17 -13.90 -5.42
C THR A 4 0.84 -12.55 -6.04
N TYR A 5 0.95 -12.47 -7.36
CA TYR A 5 0.54 -11.31 -8.14
C TYR A 5 -0.18 -11.79 -9.39
N GLN A 6 -1.41 -11.35 -9.56
CA GLN A 6 -2.16 -11.51 -10.81
C GLN A 6 -2.59 -10.14 -11.33
N TYR A 7 -3.48 -9.46 -10.65
CA TYR A 7 -3.80 -8.03 -10.89
C TYR A 7 -3.51 -7.18 -9.67
N THR A 8 -3.30 -7.88 -8.55
CA THR A 8 -3.17 -7.29 -7.24
C THR A 8 -2.08 -8.01 -6.47
N PRO A 9 -1.11 -7.31 -5.87
CA PRO A 9 -0.15 -7.94 -4.98
C PRO A 9 -0.86 -8.48 -3.74
N CYS A 10 -0.65 -9.75 -3.45
CA CYS A 10 -1.25 -10.45 -2.33
C CYS A 10 -0.17 -11.19 -1.52
N TRP A 11 -0.09 -10.89 -0.24
CA TRP A 11 0.78 -11.58 0.73
C TRP A 11 -0.06 -12.41 1.68
N ARG A 12 0.41 -13.63 1.99
CA ARG A 12 -0.17 -14.47 3.03
C ARG A 12 0.90 -14.84 4.04
N TYR A 13 0.54 -14.70 5.30
CA TYR A 13 1.38 -14.99 6.46
C TYR A 13 0.67 -16.01 7.33
N HIS A 14 1.43 -17.00 7.86
CA HIS A 14 0.93 -18.01 8.79
C HIS A 14 1.79 -17.98 10.05
N VAL A 15 1.18 -17.70 11.18
CA VAL A 15 1.85 -17.61 12.48
C VAL A 15 0.93 -18.16 13.56
N GLY A 16 1.35 -19.22 14.26
CA GLY A 16 0.67 -19.72 15.46
C GLY A 16 -0.81 -20.08 15.28
N GLY A 17 -1.21 -20.62 14.11
CA GLY A 17 -2.58 -20.95 13.81
C GLY A 17 -3.43 -19.76 13.28
N VAL A 18 -2.81 -18.61 13.07
CA VAL A 18 -3.43 -17.44 12.45
C VAL A 18 -2.92 -17.29 11.02
N MET A 19 -3.83 -17.10 10.06
CA MET A 19 -3.51 -16.72 8.70
C MET A 19 -3.90 -15.26 8.48
N VAL A 20 -2.98 -14.47 7.92
CA VAL A 20 -3.23 -13.09 7.51
C VAL A 20 -3.00 -12.97 6.02
N GLU A 21 -4.02 -12.60 5.27
CA GLU A 21 -3.90 -12.19 3.87
C GLU A 21 -3.95 -10.68 3.78
N ARG A 22 -3.03 -10.10 2.99
CA ARG A 22 -3.02 -8.66 2.68
C ARG A 22 -2.98 -8.46 1.19
N LYS A 23 -3.94 -7.74 0.64
CA LYS A 23 -3.97 -7.24 -0.74
C LYS A 23 -3.75 -5.74 -0.77
N LEU A 24 -3.09 -5.24 -1.82
CA LEU A 24 -2.95 -3.80 -2.04
C LEU A 24 -3.66 -3.38 -3.31
N ALA A 25 -4.33 -2.24 -3.26
CA ALA A 25 -4.95 -1.60 -4.42
C ALA A 25 -4.54 -0.13 -4.49
N LEU A 26 -4.43 0.39 -5.70
CA LEU A 26 -4.14 1.80 -5.98
C LEU A 26 -5.29 2.40 -6.77
N GLY A 27 -5.70 3.60 -6.41
CA GLY A 27 -6.61 4.41 -7.20
C GLY A 27 -5.99 4.76 -8.56
N TRP A 28 -6.73 4.52 -9.64
CA TRP A 28 -6.27 4.91 -10.96
C TRP A 28 -6.42 6.42 -11.15
N GLU A 29 -5.30 7.10 -11.43
CA GLU A 29 -5.24 8.56 -11.57
C GLU A 29 -5.67 9.33 -10.30
N GLU A 30 -5.64 8.67 -9.14
CA GLU A 30 -5.99 9.22 -7.83
C GLU A 30 -4.84 9.01 -6.84
N ASN A 31 -4.69 9.93 -5.90
CA ASN A 31 -3.72 9.80 -4.82
C ASN A 31 -4.31 8.98 -3.65
N THR A 32 -4.68 7.74 -3.96
CA THR A 32 -5.32 6.83 -3.02
C THR A 32 -4.68 5.46 -3.11
N ALA A 33 -4.42 4.86 -1.95
CA ALA A 33 -3.93 3.49 -1.82
C ALA A 33 -4.71 2.77 -0.73
N ALA A 34 -5.01 1.50 -0.93
CA ALA A 34 -5.70 0.68 0.06
C ALA A 34 -4.94 -0.61 0.35
N ALA A 35 -4.96 -1.03 1.60
CA ALA A 35 -4.59 -2.36 2.04
C ALA A 35 -5.82 -3.07 2.60
N LEU A 36 -6.18 -4.21 2.01
CA LEU A 36 -7.29 -5.04 2.45
C LEU A 36 -6.72 -6.25 3.18
N TYR A 37 -7.26 -6.52 4.36
CA TYR A 37 -6.82 -7.60 5.22
C TYR A 37 -7.93 -8.62 5.42
N THR A 38 -7.57 -9.90 5.35
CA THR A 38 -8.39 -11.02 5.84
C THR A 38 -7.57 -11.76 6.88
N VAL A 39 -8.13 -11.91 8.08
CA VAL A 39 -7.48 -12.61 9.21
C VAL A 39 -8.33 -13.80 9.59
N GLU A 40 -7.82 -15.01 9.41
CA GLU A 40 -8.43 -16.24 9.90
C GLU A 40 -7.71 -16.70 11.18
N ASN A 41 -8.45 -16.76 12.28
CA ASN A 41 -7.89 -17.20 13.56
C ASN A 41 -8.30 -18.63 13.91
N ARG A 42 -7.41 -19.57 13.68
CA ARG A 42 -7.56 -21.00 14.04
C ARG A 42 -6.70 -21.39 15.25
N SER A 43 -6.20 -20.40 16.02
CA SER A 43 -5.26 -20.66 17.13
C SER A 43 -5.91 -21.14 18.43
N GLY A 44 -7.25 -21.19 18.51
CA GLY A 44 -7.97 -21.59 19.70
C GLY A 44 -8.06 -20.51 20.80
N ARG A 45 -7.52 -19.31 20.59
CA ARG A 45 -7.59 -18.14 21.49
C ARG A 45 -7.73 -16.87 20.69
N PRO A 46 -8.25 -15.77 21.27
CA PRO A 46 -8.27 -14.47 20.57
C PRO A 46 -6.87 -14.04 20.15
N CYS A 47 -6.80 -13.39 18.99
CA CYS A 47 -5.56 -12.77 18.51
C CYS A 47 -5.81 -11.32 18.10
N THR A 48 -4.80 -10.47 18.23
CA THR A 48 -4.86 -9.09 17.78
C THR A 48 -3.80 -8.87 16.70
N LEU A 49 -4.24 -8.42 15.52
CA LEU A 49 -3.35 -7.90 14.50
C LEU A 49 -3.12 -6.42 14.76
N GLU A 50 -1.88 -6.02 14.95
CA GLU A 50 -1.45 -4.62 14.99
C GLU A 50 -0.71 -4.27 13.70
N ILE A 51 -1.12 -3.18 13.07
CA ILE A 51 -0.49 -2.59 11.89
C ILE A 51 0.08 -1.24 12.29
N VAL A 52 1.37 -1.05 12.08
CA VAL A 52 2.07 0.20 12.35
C VAL A 52 2.58 0.75 11.01
N PRO A 53 1.85 1.66 10.36
CA PRO A 53 2.29 2.24 9.12
C PRO A 53 3.56 3.06 9.28
N GLN A 54 4.49 2.84 8.37
CA GLN A 54 5.74 3.60 8.30
C GLN A 54 5.63 4.63 7.19
N LEU A 55 5.79 5.89 7.54
CA LEU A 55 5.51 7.03 6.69
C LEU A 55 6.77 7.80 6.37
N LYS A 56 6.80 8.35 5.16
CA LYS A 56 7.86 9.26 4.75
C LYS A 56 7.28 10.32 3.81
N PHE A 57 7.12 11.54 4.32
CA PHE A 57 6.69 12.68 3.53
C PHE A 57 7.93 13.45 3.06
N ALA A 58 8.55 12.98 1.99
CA ALA A 58 9.75 13.55 1.44
C ALA A 58 9.75 13.47 -0.09
N PRO A 59 10.40 14.42 -0.79
CA PRO A 59 10.68 14.27 -2.21
C PRO A 59 11.46 12.99 -2.49
N LYS A 60 11.31 12.44 -3.70
CA LYS A 60 11.99 11.21 -4.12
C LYS A 60 13.51 11.29 -3.94
N GLU A 61 14.08 12.44 -4.24
CA GLU A 61 15.51 12.71 -4.13
C GLU A 61 16.05 12.68 -2.70
N ASP A 62 15.18 12.97 -1.72
CA ASP A 62 15.50 12.95 -0.28
C ASP A 62 15.06 11.65 0.41
N ALA A 63 14.69 10.64 -0.37
CA ALA A 63 14.11 9.41 0.15
C ALA A 63 14.99 8.69 1.19
N LEU A 64 16.30 8.83 1.13
CA LEU A 64 17.23 8.15 2.03
C LEU A 64 17.60 8.96 3.28
N LYS A 65 17.28 10.26 3.28
CA LYS A 65 17.58 11.14 4.41
C LYS A 65 16.45 11.09 5.45
N LYS A 66 16.79 11.22 6.71
CA LYS A 66 15.81 11.49 7.76
C LYS A 66 15.32 12.92 7.58
N PRO A 67 14.02 13.12 7.30
CA PRO A 67 13.48 14.47 7.16
C PRO A 67 13.55 15.22 8.50
N ASP A 68 13.84 16.52 8.46
CA ASP A 68 13.69 17.44 9.59
C ASP A 68 12.21 17.89 9.68
N LYS A 69 11.34 16.92 9.95
CA LYS A 69 9.89 17.14 10.03
C LYS A 69 9.32 16.35 11.20
N THR A 70 8.30 16.94 11.83
CA THR A 70 7.49 16.26 12.85
C THR A 70 6.22 15.73 12.21
N PHE A 71 5.84 14.51 12.59
CA PHE A 71 4.54 13.94 12.25
C PHE A 71 3.54 14.23 13.37
N ARG A 72 2.30 14.53 12.98
CA ARG A 72 1.16 14.61 13.90
C ARG A 72 0.06 13.74 13.33
N PHE A 73 -0.53 12.91 14.20
CA PHE A 73 -1.72 12.13 13.88
C PHE A 73 -2.88 12.59 14.77
N GLU A 74 -4.01 12.88 14.15
CA GLU A 74 -5.23 13.27 14.85
C GLU A 74 -6.46 12.92 13.98
N ASN A 75 -7.40 12.15 14.54
CA ASN A 75 -8.69 11.83 13.89
C ASN A 75 -8.57 11.31 12.45
N GLY A 76 -7.67 10.36 12.21
CA GLY A 76 -7.44 9.80 10.88
C GLY A 76 -6.68 10.73 9.92
N LYS A 77 -6.12 11.84 10.42
CA LYS A 77 -5.33 12.78 9.65
C LYS A 77 -3.88 12.76 10.08
N VAL A 78 -2.97 12.56 9.14
CA VAL A 78 -1.52 12.70 9.34
C VAL A 78 -1.05 13.98 8.70
N THR A 79 -0.32 14.80 9.45
CA THR A 79 0.30 16.01 8.92
C THR A 79 1.80 16.02 9.19
N SER A 80 2.58 16.52 8.22
CA SER A 80 4.03 16.68 8.35
C SER A 80 4.54 17.71 7.34
N GLY A 81 5.19 18.78 7.82
CA GLY A 81 5.82 19.78 6.96
C GLY A 81 4.88 20.47 5.97
N GLY A 82 3.62 20.68 6.36
CA GLY A 82 2.59 21.29 5.49
C GLY A 82 1.82 20.29 4.63
N GLU A 83 2.31 19.06 4.51
CA GLU A 83 1.63 17.99 3.78
C GLU A 83 0.56 17.31 4.65
N THR A 84 -0.49 16.81 4.02
CA THR A 84 -1.59 16.11 4.70
C THR A 84 -1.93 14.82 3.97
N MET A 85 -2.12 13.76 4.75
CA MET A 85 -2.66 12.48 4.30
C MET A 85 -3.78 12.06 5.26
N TYR A 86 -4.83 11.48 4.72
CA TYR A 86 -5.93 10.93 5.49
C TYR A 86 -5.82 9.41 5.54
N VAL A 87 -6.31 8.84 6.64
CA VAL A 87 -6.38 7.39 6.87
C VAL A 87 -7.80 7.05 7.27
N PHE A 88 -8.41 6.16 6.51
CA PHE A 88 -9.70 5.58 6.85
C PHE A 88 -9.53 4.08 7.11
N THR A 89 -10.22 3.56 8.12
CA THR A 89 -10.29 2.13 8.42
C THR A 89 -11.53 1.84 9.26
N ASP A 90 -12.08 0.64 9.15
CA ASP A 90 -13.12 0.07 10.00
C ASP A 90 -12.56 -0.70 11.22
N ALA A 91 -11.23 -0.70 11.38
CA ALA A 91 -10.54 -1.22 12.56
C ALA A 91 -10.25 -0.09 13.58
N ALA A 92 -9.80 -0.44 14.77
CA ALA A 92 -9.46 0.54 15.79
C ALA A 92 -8.19 1.31 15.41
N LEU A 93 -8.24 2.63 15.49
CA LEU A 93 -7.18 3.56 15.10
C LEU A 93 -6.72 4.36 16.33
N ALA A 94 -5.43 4.36 16.63
CA ALA A 94 -4.88 4.99 17.80
C ALA A 94 -3.60 5.80 17.49
N ALA A 95 -3.50 7.01 18.06
CA ALA A 95 -2.28 7.79 18.01
C ALA A 95 -1.15 7.11 18.81
N ARG A 96 0.07 7.25 18.34
CA ARG A 96 1.30 6.80 19.01
C ARG A 96 2.33 7.92 19.06
N PRO A 97 3.26 7.89 20.04
CA PRO A 97 4.43 8.76 19.96
C PRO A 97 5.18 8.55 18.66
N VAL A 98 5.65 9.64 18.07
CA VAL A 98 6.42 9.57 16.81
C VAL A 98 7.71 8.81 17.04
N GLN A 99 7.90 7.75 16.29
CA GLN A 99 9.12 6.94 16.32
C GLN A 99 9.73 6.91 14.92
N TRP A 100 11.04 7.16 14.84
CA TRP A 100 11.80 7.06 13.61
C TRP A 100 12.54 5.74 13.58
N GLU A 101 12.40 5.00 12.48
CA GLU A 101 13.12 3.76 12.22
C GLU A 101 14.07 3.95 11.05
N LYS A 102 15.28 3.41 11.22
CA LYS A 102 16.23 3.28 10.13
C LYS A 102 15.93 1.98 9.40
N LEU A 103 15.53 2.09 8.15
CA LEU A 103 15.19 0.95 7.31
C LEU A 103 16.42 0.51 6.51
N HIS A 104 16.58 -0.81 6.35
CA HIS A 104 17.61 -1.41 5.54
C HIS A 104 17.02 -2.02 4.27
N TYR A 105 17.50 -1.59 3.13
CA TYR A 105 17.05 -2.04 1.81
C TYR A 105 18.06 -3.02 1.22
N THR A 106 17.89 -4.30 1.50
CA THR A 106 18.83 -5.36 1.09
C THR A 106 18.98 -5.50 -0.42
N ALA A 107 17.94 -5.18 -1.19
CA ALA A 107 18.02 -5.18 -2.65
C ALA A 107 18.92 -4.06 -3.17
N ASP A 108 18.77 -2.85 -2.62
CA ASP A 108 19.60 -1.70 -3.00
C ASP A 108 21.07 -1.93 -2.62
N GLU A 109 21.33 -2.56 -1.47
CA GLU A 109 22.68 -2.94 -1.06
C GLU A 109 23.35 -3.89 -2.06
N LYS A 110 22.63 -4.91 -2.51
CA LYS A 110 23.13 -5.87 -3.52
C LYS A 110 23.45 -5.21 -4.86
N ASP A 111 22.71 -4.17 -5.19
CA ASP A 111 22.91 -3.40 -6.43
C ASP A 111 23.97 -2.27 -6.28
N GLY A 112 24.66 -2.17 -5.12
CA GLY A 112 25.63 -1.11 -4.85
C GLY A 112 25.01 0.27 -4.64
N ARG A 113 23.71 0.35 -4.40
CA ARG A 113 22.97 1.58 -4.11
C ARG A 113 22.94 1.87 -2.60
N PRO A 114 22.66 3.12 -2.17
CA PRO A 114 22.49 3.43 -0.75
C PRO A 114 21.40 2.57 -0.10
N ALA A 115 21.79 1.77 0.89
CA ALA A 115 20.99 0.69 1.45
C ALA A 115 20.10 1.11 2.64
N PHE A 116 20.17 2.36 3.08
CA PHE A 116 19.45 2.80 4.29
C PHE A 116 18.55 3.98 4.02
N GLY A 117 17.40 4.00 4.65
CA GLY A 117 16.47 5.11 4.69
C GLY A 117 15.83 5.24 6.06
N TYR A 118 14.93 6.21 6.19
CA TYR A 118 14.20 6.45 7.44
C TYR A 118 12.71 6.57 7.17
N ALA A 119 11.91 6.02 8.08
CA ALA A 119 10.48 6.21 8.10
C ALA A 119 10.00 6.51 9.53
N ALA A 120 8.89 7.20 9.66
CA ALA A 120 8.27 7.51 10.94
C ALA A 120 6.98 6.71 11.11
N SER A 121 6.68 6.30 12.33
CA SER A 121 5.36 5.84 12.74
C SER A 121 4.76 6.83 13.74
N CYS A 122 3.47 7.13 13.64
CA CYS A 122 2.78 8.04 14.55
C CYS A 122 1.38 7.56 14.94
N PHE A 123 0.96 6.41 14.44
CA PHE A 123 -0.32 5.77 14.78
C PHE A 123 -0.24 4.26 14.56
N SER A 124 -1.19 3.54 15.12
CA SER A 124 -1.39 2.11 14.85
C SER A 124 -2.86 1.81 14.56
N ILE A 125 -3.07 0.70 13.87
CA ILE A 125 -4.37 0.15 13.54
C ILE A 125 -4.44 -1.24 14.15
N THR A 126 -5.50 -1.55 14.90
CA THR A 126 -5.63 -2.84 15.56
C THR A 126 -6.98 -3.49 15.26
N ARG A 127 -6.93 -4.81 15.03
CA ARG A 127 -8.12 -5.65 14.88
C ARG A 127 -7.96 -6.91 15.72
N THR A 128 -8.87 -7.12 16.67
CA THR A 128 -8.97 -8.37 17.43
C THR A 128 -9.91 -9.32 16.69
N VAL A 129 -9.52 -10.59 16.63
CA VAL A 129 -10.28 -11.68 15.99
C VAL A 129 -10.38 -12.82 16.98
N GLU A 130 -11.62 -13.21 17.30
CA GLU A 130 -11.88 -14.28 18.24
C GLU A 130 -11.44 -15.65 17.69
N ALA A 131 -11.32 -16.62 18.60
CA ALA A 131 -10.95 -18.00 18.23
C ALA A 131 -11.99 -18.60 17.28
N GLY A 132 -11.56 -19.15 16.14
CA GLY A 132 -12.40 -19.74 15.12
C GLY A 132 -13.04 -18.73 14.13
N GLU A 133 -12.84 -17.43 14.33
CA GLU A 133 -13.41 -16.40 13.49
C GLU A 133 -12.51 -16.00 12.32
N THR A 134 -13.16 -15.40 11.32
CA THR A 134 -12.51 -14.69 10.21
C THR A 134 -12.99 -13.24 10.22
N ALA A 135 -12.06 -12.30 10.26
CA ALA A 135 -12.33 -10.88 10.14
C ALA A 135 -11.75 -10.32 8.83
N GLN A 136 -12.49 -9.40 8.24
CA GLN A 136 -12.02 -8.59 7.12
C GLN A 136 -12.07 -7.13 7.52
N PHE A 137 -11.09 -6.34 7.08
CA PHE A 137 -11.06 -4.90 7.27
C PHE A 137 -10.14 -4.26 6.24
N GLU A 138 -10.27 -2.96 6.10
CA GLU A 138 -9.49 -2.19 5.14
C GLU A 138 -8.77 -1.00 5.79
N VAL A 139 -7.67 -0.58 5.18
CA VAL A 139 -6.96 0.66 5.50
C VAL A 139 -6.76 1.42 4.20
N VAL A 140 -7.37 2.60 4.11
CA VAL A 140 -7.28 3.47 2.93
C VAL A 140 -6.46 4.71 3.29
N PHE A 141 -5.42 4.98 2.51
CA PHE A 141 -4.60 6.17 2.59
C PHE A 141 -4.90 7.06 1.38
N PHE A 142 -5.16 8.34 1.61
CA PHE A 142 -5.49 9.25 0.52
C PHE A 142 -5.10 10.70 0.81
N THR A 143 -4.95 11.48 -0.26
CA THR A 143 -4.85 12.94 -0.19
C THR A 143 -6.04 13.51 -0.96
N GLY A 144 -6.64 14.58 -0.45
CA GLY A 144 -7.85 15.16 -0.99
C GLY A 144 -9.03 15.06 -0.02
N GLU A 145 -10.25 15.34 -0.50
CA GLU A 145 -11.44 15.45 0.35
C GLU A 145 -12.17 14.12 0.55
N THR A 146 -12.07 13.23 -0.42
CA THR A 146 -12.79 11.95 -0.43
C THR A 146 -11.91 10.84 -1.03
N ALA A 147 -12.22 9.61 -0.67
CA ALA A 147 -11.65 8.42 -1.28
C ALA A 147 -12.74 7.35 -1.46
N ALA A 148 -12.57 6.49 -2.45
CA ALA A 148 -13.33 5.25 -2.55
C ALA A 148 -12.91 4.28 -1.45
N SER A 149 -13.77 3.32 -1.09
CA SER A 149 -13.40 2.22 -0.18
C SER A 149 -12.29 1.36 -0.80
N GLY A 150 -11.52 0.68 0.03
CA GLY A 150 -10.47 -0.22 -0.44
C GLY A 150 -11.03 -1.36 -1.30
N THR A 151 -12.19 -1.88 -0.95
CA THR A 151 -12.89 -2.90 -1.74
C THR A 151 -13.26 -2.40 -3.13
N GLU A 152 -13.74 -1.17 -3.24
CA GLU A 152 -14.07 -0.56 -4.54
C GLU A 152 -12.81 -0.28 -5.37
N LEU A 153 -11.74 0.21 -4.75
CA LEU A 153 -10.43 0.40 -5.42
C LEU A 153 -9.88 -0.92 -5.97
N LEU A 154 -9.97 -1.99 -5.18
CA LEU A 154 -9.55 -3.32 -5.60
C LEU A 154 -10.33 -3.79 -6.81
N ARG A 155 -11.67 -3.69 -6.75
CA ARG A 155 -12.56 -4.08 -7.85
C ARG A 155 -12.25 -3.30 -9.14
N GLN A 156 -12.07 -1.99 -9.03
CA GLN A 156 -11.75 -1.13 -10.18
C GLN A 156 -10.39 -1.49 -10.79
N GLN A 157 -9.38 -1.73 -9.97
CA GLN A 157 -8.06 -2.16 -10.42
C GLN A 157 -8.12 -3.49 -11.17
N GLU A 158 -8.76 -4.49 -10.59
CA GLU A 158 -8.90 -5.83 -11.22
C GLU A 158 -9.67 -5.76 -12.54
N MET A 159 -10.78 -5.04 -12.57
CA MET A 159 -11.57 -4.86 -13.80
C MET A 159 -10.78 -4.14 -14.89
N ARG A 160 -10.06 -3.07 -14.54
CA ARG A 160 -9.26 -2.30 -15.49
C ARG A 160 -8.14 -3.15 -16.08
N LEU A 161 -7.40 -3.88 -15.26
CA LEU A 161 -6.29 -4.72 -15.73
C LEU A 161 -6.78 -5.91 -16.54
N ALA A 162 -7.89 -6.56 -16.16
CA ALA A 162 -8.52 -7.60 -16.95
C ALA A 162 -9.01 -7.09 -18.31
N ALA A 163 -9.54 -5.88 -18.38
CA ALA A 163 -9.93 -5.26 -19.64
C ALA A 163 -8.73 -4.97 -20.55
N LEU A 164 -7.60 -4.54 -19.97
CA LEU A 164 -6.35 -4.33 -20.71
C LEU A 164 -5.79 -5.66 -21.27
N GLU A 165 -5.77 -6.73 -20.48
CA GLU A 165 -5.37 -8.07 -20.97
C GLU A 165 -6.25 -8.54 -22.11
N LYS A 166 -7.58 -8.42 -21.95
CA LYS A 166 -8.53 -8.77 -23.00
C LYS A 166 -8.30 -7.96 -24.29
N LYS A 167 -8.05 -6.65 -24.14
CA LYS A 167 -7.76 -5.76 -25.28
C LYS A 167 -6.43 -6.12 -25.97
N ALA A 168 -5.43 -6.55 -25.22
CA ALA A 168 -4.13 -6.95 -25.75
C ALA A 168 -4.24 -8.19 -26.64
N GLY A 169 -5.16 -9.12 -26.30
CA GLY A 169 -5.52 -10.26 -27.15
C GLY A 169 -4.41 -11.29 -27.38
N PHE A 170 -3.38 -11.32 -26.55
CA PHE A 170 -2.32 -12.29 -26.65
C PHE A 170 -2.80 -13.69 -26.20
N ALA A 171 -2.41 -14.72 -26.94
CA ALA A 171 -2.70 -16.11 -26.56
C ALA A 171 -1.87 -16.56 -25.34
N ASP A 172 -0.69 -15.96 -25.14
CA ASP A 172 0.17 -16.24 -24.00
C ASP A 172 -0.23 -15.38 -22.79
N PRO A 173 -0.60 -15.99 -21.64
CA PRO A 173 -0.96 -15.27 -20.44
C PRO A 173 0.15 -14.33 -19.91
N ALA A 174 1.43 -14.72 -20.07
CA ALA A 174 2.54 -13.87 -19.64
C ALA A 174 2.64 -12.60 -20.49
N ALA A 175 2.44 -12.71 -21.80
CA ALA A 175 2.40 -11.56 -22.71
C ALA A 175 1.22 -10.62 -22.38
N SER A 176 0.06 -11.18 -22.05
CA SER A 176 -1.12 -10.41 -21.62
C SER A 176 -0.85 -9.65 -20.33
N GLN A 177 -0.21 -10.29 -19.33
CA GLN A 177 0.18 -9.64 -18.08
C GLN A 177 1.22 -8.53 -18.29
N LEU A 178 2.19 -8.73 -19.18
CA LEU A 178 3.15 -7.67 -19.55
C LEU A 178 2.46 -6.48 -20.20
N ALA A 179 1.46 -6.70 -21.06
CA ALA A 179 0.68 -5.63 -21.66
C ALA A 179 -0.12 -4.84 -20.61
N ALA A 180 -0.71 -5.52 -19.62
CA ALA A 180 -1.39 -4.87 -18.51
C ALA A 180 -0.40 -4.09 -17.61
N ALA A 181 0.76 -4.67 -17.32
CA ALA A 181 1.81 -4.02 -16.54
C ALA A 181 2.38 -2.78 -17.24
N ALA A 182 2.48 -2.77 -18.56
CA ALA A 182 2.96 -1.63 -19.35
C ALA A 182 2.08 -0.38 -19.16
N ASP A 183 0.80 -0.53 -18.83
CA ASP A 183 -0.10 0.59 -18.54
C ASP A 183 0.35 1.40 -17.30
N ALA A 184 1.04 0.79 -16.35
CA ALA A 184 1.58 1.46 -15.17
C ALA A 184 2.69 2.48 -15.51
N PHE A 185 3.30 2.38 -16.69
CA PHE A 185 4.30 3.34 -17.18
C PHE A 185 3.69 4.55 -17.91
N ILE A 186 2.36 4.57 -18.07
CA ILE A 186 1.66 5.69 -18.70
C ILE A 186 1.37 6.72 -17.61
N ALA A 187 1.89 7.94 -17.80
CA ALA A 187 1.62 9.08 -16.92
C ALA A 187 0.90 10.21 -17.67
N ARG A 188 0.07 10.95 -16.96
CA ARG A 188 -0.49 12.21 -17.47
C ARG A 188 0.48 13.35 -17.21
N ARG A 189 0.70 14.18 -18.23
CA ARG A 189 1.40 15.45 -18.07
C ARG A 189 0.37 16.58 -17.87
N ALA A 190 0.41 17.21 -16.71
CA ALA A 190 -0.45 18.36 -16.41
C ALA A 190 -0.26 19.53 -17.41
N SER A 191 0.98 19.71 -17.91
CA SER A 191 1.31 20.81 -18.83
C SER A 191 0.79 20.66 -20.26
N THR A 192 0.42 19.44 -20.67
CA THR A 192 0.04 19.17 -22.07
C THR A 192 -1.30 18.48 -22.20
N ASN A 193 -1.97 18.15 -21.10
CA ASN A 193 -3.19 17.30 -21.07
C ASN A 193 -3.03 15.97 -21.83
N GLY A 194 -1.79 15.57 -22.14
CA GLY A 194 -1.44 14.39 -22.90
C GLY A 194 -0.97 13.25 -22.02
N LYS A 195 -1.19 12.03 -22.50
CA LYS A 195 -0.55 10.83 -21.91
C LYS A 195 0.88 10.74 -22.44
N THR A 196 1.80 10.38 -21.59
CA THR A 196 3.19 10.06 -21.95
C THR A 196 3.60 8.74 -21.31
N ILE A 197 4.57 8.08 -21.91
CA ILE A 197 5.18 6.89 -21.33
C ILE A 197 6.37 7.35 -20.49
N LEU A 198 6.42 6.96 -19.25
CA LEU A 198 7.63 7.08 -18.44
C LEU A 198 8.58 5.97 -18.91
N ALA A 199 9.34 6.27 -19.97
CA ALA A 199 10.37 5.36 -20.45
C ALA A 199 11.73 5.79 -19.86
N GLY A 200 12.47 4.81 -19.43
CA GLY A 200 13.81 4.99 -18.93
C GLY A 200 13.87 5.04 -17.42
N TYR A 201 14.48 4.04 -16.90
CA TYR A 201 15.08 4.09 -15.57
C TYR A 201 16.39 4.85 -15.72
N PRO A 202 16.62 5.89 -14.93
CA PRO A 202 17.97 6.47 -14.89
C PRO A 202 18.95 5.50 -14.26
#